data_a1e04f93ddf5dc4266421b03af9cdadc
#
_entry.id   a1e04f93ddf5dc4266421b03af9cdadc
#
_cell.length_a   1.000
_cell.length_b   1.000
_cell.length_c   1.000
_cell.angle_alpha   90.00
_cell.angle_beta   90.00
_cell.angle_gamma   90.00
#
_symmetry.space_group_name_H-M   'P 1'
#
loop_
_entity.id
_entity.type
_entity.pdbx_description
1 polymer ?
#
loop_
_entity_poly.entity_id
_entity_poly.type
_entity_poly.pdbx_seq_one_letter_code
_entity_poly.pdbx_strand_id
1 'polypeptide(L)'
;TLAMGLQPKSLPEPNIQGQLNSLMMAMSVGFTWIGRGYSYNVKKVVDLVVEAIQHPGLSFLDILQPCPTYNNLHTKDWYAGKDLNSGQPRIYWLDDTDYDPVIPPDADEATALGKMNEFLTKVHEWGDEIPAGVFLDNRAATSFADRVETRIKNYRAQPPNKRRVADASGKPTADLSKIFNEVRMT
;
A
#
# COMPACT_ATOMS: atom_id res chain seq x y z
N THR A 1 13.12 7.20 -0.56
CA THR A 1 14.40 7.14 0.16
C THR A 1 15.48 7.92 -0.59
N LEU A 2 16.60 8.19 0.08
CA LEU A 2 17.71 8.97 -0.48
C LEU A 2 18.54 8.09 -1.43
N ALA A 3 18.82 8.58 -2.63
CA ALA A 3 19.68 7.86 -3.57
C ALA A 3 21.14 7.83 -3.10
N MET A 4 21.88 6.80 -3.58
CA MET A 4 23.31 6.66 -3.32
C MET A 4 24.07 7.88 -3.85
N GLY A 5 25.06 8.36 -3.11
CA GLY A 5 25.88 9.51 -3.46
C GLY A 5 25.29 10.87 -3.07
N LEU A 6 24.02 10.96 -2.71
CA LEU A 6 23.42 12.21 -2.26
C LEU A 6 23.77 12.50 -0.79
N GLN A 7 24.07 13.77 -0.49
CA GLN A 7 24.42 14.25 0.84
C GLN A 7 23.50 15.41 1.26
N PRO A 8 22.37 15.12 1.93
CA PRO A 8 21.58 16.16 2.58
C PRO A 8 22.28 16.67 3.84
N LYS A 9 21.85 17.83 4.37
CA LYS A 9 22.42 18.44 5.58
C LYS A 9 22.37 17.53 6.82
N SER A 10 21.50 16.54 6.84
CA SER A 10 21.34 15.59 7.95
C SER A 10 22.40 14.48 7.97
N LEU A 11 23.18 14.32 6.89
CA LEU A 11 24.24 13.29 6.79
C LEU A 11 25.61 13.96 6.81
N PRO A 12 26.57 13.47 7.64
CA PRO A 12 27.94 13.96 7.66
C PRO A 12 28.71 13.59 6.37
N GLU A 13 28.35 12.47 5.73
CA GLU A 13 28.95 11.93 4.52
C GLU A 13 27.86 11.55 3.50
N PRO A 14 28.18 11.45 2.20
CA PRO A 14 27.25 11.01 1.19
C PRO A 14 26.63 9.62 1.51
N ASN A 15 25.36 9.44 1.17
CA ASN A 15 24.68 8.16 1.35
C ASN A 15 25.35 7.07 0.51
N ILE A 16 25.75 5.97 1.16
CA ILE A 16 26.38 4.80 0.50
C ILE A 16 25.40 3.65 0.25
N GLN A 17 24.15 3.79 0.71
CA GLN A 17 23.13 2.74 0.59
C GLN A 17 22.26 2.96 -0.64
N GLY A 18 21.78 1.85 -1.21
CA GLY A 18 20.79 1.87 -2.29
C GLY A 18 19.45 2.43 -1.82
N GLN A 19 18.72 3.00 -2.75
CA GLN A 19 17.38 3.51 -2.51
C GLN A 19 16.39 2.36 -2.31
N LEU A 20 15.60 2.42 -1.23
CA LEU A 20 14.50 1.49 -1.02
C LEU A 20 13.29 1.91 -1.85
N ASN A 21 12.71 0.97 -2.59
CA ASN A 21 11.43 1.15 -3.28
C ASN A 21 10.30 0.57 -2.42
N SER A 22 9.57 1.43 -1.72
CA SER A 22 8.48 1.04 -0.82
C SER A 22 7.30 0.36 -1.53
N LEU A 23 7.01 0.78 -2.78
CA LEU A 23 5.92 0.21 -3.57
C LEU A 23 6.24 -1.22 -4.01
N MET A 24 7.48 -1.49 -4.42
CA MET A 24 7.93 -2.85 -4.72
C MET A 24 7.88 -3.76 -3.50
N MET A 25 8.29 -3.25 -2.33
CA MET A 25 8.15 -4.00 -1.09
C MET A 25 6.69 -4.33 -0.79
N ALA A 26 5.79 -3.36 -0.91
CA ALA A 26 4.37 -3.58 -0.71
C ALA A 26 3.83 -4.68 -1.63
N MET A 27 4.17 -4.64 -2.93
CA MET A 27 3.79 -5.69 -3.88
C MET A 27 4.33 -7.06 -3.45
N SER A 28 5.61 -7.15 -3.04
CA SER A 28 6.26 -8.42 -2.69
C SER A 28 5.66 -9.10 -1.46
N VAL A 29 5.09 -8.33 -0.52
CA VAL A 29 4.41 -8.88 0.67
C VAL A 29 2.91 -9.07 0.48
N GLY A 30 2.38 -8.82 -0.72
CA GLY A 30 1.01 -9.16 -1.10
C GLY A 30 -0.04 -8.08 -0.87
N PHE A 31 0.34 -6.80 -0.86
CA PHE A 31 -0.64 -5.72 -0.96
C PHE A 31 -1.34 -5.77 -2.31
N THR A 32 -2.65 -5.64 -2.29
CA THR A 32 -3.51 -5.78 -3.47
C THR A 32 -3.98 -4.44 -4.04
N TRP A 33 -3.84 -3.37 -3.27
CA TRP A 33 -3.95 -1.99 -3.71
C TRP A 33 -2.70 -1.21 -3.30
N ILE A 34 -2.07 -0.52 -4.26
CA ILE A 34 -0.82 0.21 -4.02
C ILE A 34 -0.92 1.56 -4.72
N GLY A 35 -0.75 2.63 -3.93
CA GLY A 35 -0.80 3.99 -4.43
C GLY A 35 0.34 4.85 -3.92
N ARG A 36 0.56 5.99 -4.59
CA ARG A 36 1.47 7.05 -4.15
C ARG A 36 0.79 8.40 -4.24
N GLY A 37 0.83 9.14 -3.14
CA GLY A 37 0.36 10.51 -3.05
C GLY A 37 1.51 11.52 -2.92
N TYR A 38 1.17 12.79 -3.06
CA TYR A 38 2.06 13.91 -2.79
C TYR A 38 1.40 14.89 -1.82
N SER A 39 2.06 15.17 -0.70
CA SER A 39 1.48 15.90 0.44
C SER A 39 1.01 17.32 0.11
N TYR A 40 1.54 17.96 -0.93
CA TYR A 40 1.10 19.28 -1.38
C TYR A 40 -0.14 19.25 -2.29
N ASN A 41 -0.62 18.07 -2.68
CA ASN A 41 -1.92 17.90 -3.33
C ASN A 41 -2.88 17.15 -2.39
N VAL A 42 -3.37 17.85 -1.39
CA VAL A 42 -4.21 17.29 -0.32
C VAL A 42 -5.49 16.64 -0.89
N LYS A 43 -6.10 17.25 -1.91
CA LYS A 43 -7.31 16.69 -2.53
C LYS A 43 -7.05 15.29 -3.11
N LYS A 44 -6.03 15.14 -3.96
CA LYS A 44 -5.65 13.83 -4.52
C LYS A 44 -5.26 12.83 -3.43
N VAL A 45 -4.60 13.27 -2.35
CA VAL A 45 -4.27 12.37 -1.22
C VAL A 45 -5.55 11.89 -0.52
N VAL A 46 -6.53 12.75 -0.30
CA VAL A 46 -7.83 12.36 0.27
C VAL A 46 -8.53 11.34 -0.62
N ASP A 47 -8.60 11.59 -1.93
CA ASP A 47 -9.20 10.67 -2.89
C ASP A 47 -8.53 9.29 -2.84
N LEU A 48 -7.18 9.24 -2.85
CA LEU A 48 -6.41 7.99 -2.72
C LEU A 48 -6.66 7.27 -1.38
N VAL A 49 -6.77 8.00 -0.28
CA VAL A 49 -7.09 7.41 1.04
C VAL A 49 -8.49 6.77 1.02
N VAL A 50 -9.47 7.44 0.41
CA VAL A 50 -10.83 6.91 0.27
C VAL A 50 -10.83 5.63 -0.56
N GLU A 51 -10.16 5.62 -1.71
CA GLU A 51 -10.02 4.43 -2.55
C GLU A 51 -9.33 3.27 -1.80
N ALA A 52 -8.23 3.56 -1.10
CA ALA A 52 -7.50 2.59 -0.31
C ALA A 52 -8.37 1.94 0.80
N ILE A 53 -9.25 2.73 1.44
CA ILE A 53 -10.20 2.23 2.46
C ILE A 53 -11.33 1.40 1.83
N GLN A 54 -11.79 1.77 0.65
CA GLN A 54 -12.86 1.08 -0.07
C GLN A 54 -12.40 -0.24 -0.72
N HIS A 55 -11.08 -0.37 -0.98
CA HIS A 55 -10.53 -1.60 -1.55
C HIS A 55 -10.75 -2.80 -0.60
N PRO A 56 -11.30 -3.93 -1.07
CA PRO A 56 -11.64 -5.06 -0.20
C PRO A 56 -10.44 -5.89 0.26
N GLY A 57 -9.24 -5.53 -0.17
CA GLY A 57 -7.98 -6.21 0.13
C GLY A 57 -7.09 -5.46 1.10
N LEU A 58 -5.78 -5.67 0.97
CA LEU A 58 -4.76 -4.98 1.74
C LEU A 58 -4.22 -3.81 0.93
N SER A 59 -4.30 -2.59 1.47
CA SER A 59 -3.91 -1.36 0.79
C SER A 59 -2.64 -0.76 1.36
N PHE A 60 -1.78 -0.25 0.49
CA PHE A 60 -0.57 0.50 0.82
C PHE A 60 -0.56 1.85 0.10
N LEU A 61 -0.42 2.94 0.84
CA LEU A 61 -0.31 4.29 0.30
C LEU A 61 1.00 4.94 0.76
N ASP A 62 1.89 5.20 -0.18
CA ASP A 62 3.12 5.97 0.01
C ASP A 62 2.83 7.47 -0.21
N ILE A 63 3.11 8.33 0.77
CA ILE A 63 2.88 9.76 0.62
C ILE A 63 4.22 10.49 0.62
N LEU A 64 4.61 10.98 -0.56
CA LEU A 64 5.80 11.79 -0.72
C LEU A 64 5.63 13.13 -0.01
N GLN A 65 6.57 13.43 0.89
CA GLN A 65 6.58 14.66 1.67
C GLN A 65 7.97 15.30 1.66
N PRO A 66 8.12 16.56 1.25
CA PRO A 66 9.33 17.32 1.49
C PRO A 66 9.63 17.41 2.99
N CYS A 67 10.84 17.04 3.38
CA CYS A 67 11.27 17.12 4.77
C CYS A 67 12.59 17.92 4.88
N PRO A 68 12.53 19.24 5.07
CA PRO A 68 13.72 20.10 5.02
C PRO A 68 14.74 19.80 6.13
N THR A 69 14.32 19.13 7.21
CA THR A 69 15.22 18.73 8.31
C THR A 69 16.13 17.58 7.91
N TYR A 70 15.55 16.52 7.30
CA TYR A 70 16.30 15.31 6.97
C TYR A 70 16.72 15.23 5.49
N ASN A 71 15.97 15.84 4.58
CA ASN A 71 16.24 15.84 3.16
C ASN A 71 15.97 17.22 2.55
N ASN A 72 16.92 18.09 2.67
CA ASN A 72 16.85 19.45 2.12
C ASN A 72 17.11 19.49 0.60
N LEU A 73 17.33 18.34 -0.05
CA LEU A 73 17.53 18.23 -1.50
C LEU A 73 16.19 18.09 -2.23
N HIS A 74 15.31 17.20 -1.76
CA HIS A 74 13.98 16.99 -2.34
C HIS A 74 12.94 17.94 -1.70
N THR A 75 13.10 19.22 -2.01
CA THR A 75 12.25 20.30 -1.50
C THR A 75 10.94 20.40 -2.30
N LYS A 76 10.00 21.24 -1.82
CA LYS A 76 8.80 21.58 -2.59
C LYS A 76 9.14 22.10 -4.00
N ASP A 77 10.17 22.94 -4.10
CA ASP A 77 10.61 23.54 -5.36
C ASP A 77 11.24 22.50 -6.29
N TRP A 78 11.96 21.52 -5.73
CA TRP A 78 12.48 20.40 -6.49
C TRP A 78 11.33 19.55 -7.08
N TYR A 79 10.32 19.19 -6.29
CA TYR A 79 9.14 18.47 -6.81
C TYR A 79 8.35 19.28 -7.82
N ALA A 80 8.33 20.61 -7.68
CA ALA A 80 7.73 21.52 -8.65
C ALA A 80 8.54 21.69 -9.94
N GLY A 81 9.71 21.05 -10.07
CA GLY A 81 10.55 21.08 -11.26
C GLY A 81 11.19 22.43 -11.56
N LYS A 82 11.36 23.32 -10.54
CA LYS A 82 11.90 24.67 -10.75
C LYS A 82 13.34 24.71 -11.26
N ASP A 83 14.07 23.62 -11.07
CA ASP A 83 15.43 23.40 -11.54
C ASP A 83 15.48 22.72 -12.93
N LEU A 84 14.34 22.28 -13.46
CA LEU A 84 14.23 21.65 -14.78
C LEU A 84 14.06 22.69 -15.88
N ASN A 85 14.76 22.49 -16.99
CA ASN A 85 14.61 23.34 -18.19
C ASN A 85 13.22 23.22 -18.83
N SER A 86 12.52 22.12 -18.59
CA SER A 86 11.14 21.89 -19.07
C SER A 86 10.11 22.79 -18.41
N GLY A 87 10.38 23.30 -17.20
CA GLY A 87 9.43 24.02 -16.36
C GLY A 87 8.23 23.18 -15.91
N GLN A 88 8.28 21.86 -16.14
CA GLN A 88 7.20 20.94 -15.72
C GLN A 88 7.48 20.38 -14.33
N PRO A 89 6.43 20.14 -13.50
CA PRO A 89 6.58 19.46 -12.23
C PRO A 89 7.14 18.04 -12.42
N ARG A 90 7.97 17.59 -11.48
CA ARG A 90 8.42 16.18 -11.44
C ARG A 90 7.29 15.22 -11.14
N ILE A 91 6.34 15.64 -10.29
CA ILE A 91 5.16 14.84 -9.99
C ILE A 91 4.18 14.91 -11.14
N TYR A 92 3.84 13.76 -11.72
CA TYR A 92 2.72 13.62 -12.63
C TYR A 92 1.74 12.56 -12.11
N TRP A 93 0.48 12.64 -12.52
CA TRP A 93 -0.56 11.75 -12.01
C TRP A 93 -0.87 10.65 -13.02
N LEU A 94 -0.91 9.41 -12.56
CA LEU A 94 -1.18 8.25 -13.43
C LEU A 94 -2.60 8.30 -14.04
N ASP A 95 -3.56 8.85 -13.30
CA ASP A 95 -4.94 9.07 -13.78
C ASP A 95 -5.08 10.15 -14.85
N ASP A 96 -4.04 10.95 -15.07
CA ASP A 96 -3.96 11.90 -16.20
C ASP A 96 -3.28 11.28 -17.44
N THR A 97 -3.00 9.96 -17.42
CA THR A 97 -2.34 9.19 -18.49
C THR A 97 -3.21 8.00 -18.91
N ASP A 98 -2.74 7.23 -19.91
CA ASP A 98 -3.39 5.98 -20.34
C ASP A 98 -3.07 4.77 -19.44
N TYR A 99 -2.42 4.99 -18.28
CA TYR A 99 -2.08 3.93 -17.35
C TYR A 99 -3.32 3.38 -16.65
N ASP A 100 -3.55 2.07 -16.75
CA ASP A 100 -4.65 1.38 -16.08
C ASP A 100 -4.11 0.46 -14.98
N PRO A 101 -4.28 0.80 -13.68
CA PRO A 101 -3.79 0.02 -12.55
C PRO A 101 -4.61 -1.23 -12.24
N VAL A 102 -5.78 -1.42 -12.90
CA VAL A 102 -6.77 -2.41 -12.49
C VAL A 102 -6.44 -3.79 -13.06
N ILE A 103 -6.36 -4.79 -12.17
CA ILE A 103 -6.46 -6.22 -12.53
C ILE A 103 -7.92 -6.62 -12.27
N PRO A 104 -8.72 -6.88 -13.32
CA PRO A 104 -10.13 -7.20 -13.15
C PRO A 104 -10.35 -8.54 -12.43
N PRO A 105 -11.52 -8.76 -11.80
CA PRO A 105 -11.79 -9.97 -11.01
C PRO A 105 -11.72 -11.28 -11.79
N ASP A 106 -11.94 -11.22 -13.08
CA ASP A 106 -11.95 -12.34 -14.04
C ASP A 106 -10.67 -12.40 -14.89
N ALA A 107 -9.62 -11.66 -14.50
CA ALA A 107 -8.35 -11.66 -15.21
C ALA A 107 -7.73 -13.06 -15.24
N ASP A 108 -7.29 -13.49 -16.41
CA ASP A 108 -6.43 -14.64 -16.53
C ASP A 108 -5.00 -14.35 -16.03
N GLU A 109 -4.20 -15.39 -15.89
CA GLU A 109 -2.82 -15.28 -15.38
C GLU A 109 -1.95 -14.37 -16.26
N ALA A 110 -2.13 -14.43 -17.59
CA ALA A 110 -1.36 -13.64 -18.55
C ALA A 110 -1.68 -12.14 -18.41
N THR A 111 -2.95 -11.81 -18.29
CA THR A 111 -3.42 -10.43 -18.05
C THR A 111 -2.90 -9.89 -16.72
N ALA A 112 -3.02 -10.67 -15.63
CA ALA A 112 -2.52 -10.29 -14.33
C ALA A 112 -1.00 -10.05 -14.33
N LEU A 113 -0.23 -10.93 -14.99
CA LEU A 113 1.22 -10.80 -15.14
C LEU A 113 1.58 -9.56 -15.98
N GLY A 114 0.84 -9.27 -17.04
CA GLY A 114 1.02 -8.08 -17.86
C GLY A 114 0.89 -6.81 -17.03
N LYS A 115 -0.17 -6.69 -16.23
CA LYS A 115 -0.39 -5.56 -15.32
C LYS A 115 0.68 -5.43 -14.23
N MET A 116 1.17 -6.54 -13.71
CA MET A 116 2.30 -6.53 -12.75
C MET A 116 3.59 -6.03 -13.40
N ASN A 117 3.84 -6.35 -14.68
CA ASN A 117 5.00 -5.83 -15.40
C ASN A 117 4.88 -4.32 -15.69
N GLU A 118 3.68 -3.82 -16.03
CA GLU A 118 3.41 -2.39 -16.14
C GLU A 118 3.66 -1.67 -14.81
N PHE A 119 3.16 -2.22 -13.70
CA PHE A 119 3.44 -1.73 -12.35
C PHE A 119 4.95 -1.64 -12.09
N LEU A 120 5.70 -2.73 -12.34
CA LEU A 120 7.16 -2.75 -12.14
C LEU A 120 7.87 -1.67 -12.93
N THR A 121 7.44 -1.39 -14.15
CA THR A 121 7.98 -0.30 -14.97
C THR A 121 7.73 1.05 -14.32
N LYS A 122 6.50 1.31 -13.91
CA LYS A 122 6.09 2.60 -13.32
C LYS A 122 6.72 2.87 -11.95
N VAL A 123 6.90 1.89 -11.09
CA VAL A 123 7.49 2.11 -9.75
C VAL A 123 8.99 2.40 -9.80
N HIS A 124 9.67 2.16 -10.92
CA HIS A 124 11.07 2.51 -11.10
C HIS A 124 11.28 3.93 -11.65
N GLU A 125 10.24 4.58 -12.13
CA GLU A 125 10.33 5.97 -12.58
C GLU A 125 10.62 6.88 -11.38
N TRP A 126 11.75 7.57 -11.44
CA TRP A 126 12.22 8.50 -10.41
C TRP A 126 13.20 9.50 -11.02
N GLY A 127 13.33 10.66 -10.42
CA GLY A 127 14.20 11.74 -10.91
C GLY A 127 13.36 12.86 -11.51
N ASP A 128 13.42 13.05 -12.81
CA ASP A 128 12.71 14.15 -13.48
C ASP A 128 11.22 13.85 -13.70
N GLU A 129 10.84 12.57 -13.68
CA GLU A 129 9.46 12.11 -13.75
C GLU A 129 9.16 11.18 -12.56
N ILE A 130 8.19 11.55 -11.74
CA ILE A 130 7.80 10.80 -10.55
C ILE A 130 6.29 10.55 -10.60
N PRO A 131 5.86 9.33 -10.90
CA PRO A 131 4.45 8.99 -10.94
C PRO A 131 3.81 9.03 -9.55
N ALA A 132 2.59 9.56 -9.47
CA ALA A 132 1.70 9.53 -8.33
C ALA A 132 0.30 9.09 -8.78
N GLY A 133 -0.49 8.54 -7.89
CA GLY A 133 -1.80 7.95 -8.17
C GLY A 133 -1.86 6.49 -7.75
N VAL A 134 -2.78 5.73 -8.35
CA VAL A 134 -2.92 4.29 -8.12
C VAL A 134 -2.00 3.53 -9.07
N PHE A 135 -1.11 2.72 -8.52
CA PHE A 135 -0.18 1.88 -9.28
C PHE A 135 -0.70 0.46 -9.50
N LEU A 136 -1.47 -0.05 -8.54
CA LEU A 136 -2.05 -1.39 -8.59
C LEU A 136 -3.39 -1.41 -7.86
N ASP A 137 -4.43 -1.94 -8.51
CA ASP A 137 -5.71 -2.29 -7.91
C ASP A 137 -6.08 -3.72 -8.36
N ASN A 138 -5.60 -4.71 -7.61
CA ASN A 138 -5.83 -6.12 -7.91
C ASN A 138 -7.17 -6.59 -7.33
N ARG A 139 -8.21 -6.55 -8.16
CA ARG A 139 -9.57 -6.99 -7.81
C ARG A 139 -9.77 -8.50 -7.96
N ALA A 140 -8.83 -9.21 -8.60
CA ALA A 140 -8.84 -10.67 -8.68
C ALA A 140 -8.35 -11.34 -7.38
N ALA A 141 -7.67 -10.59 -6.50
CA ALA A 141 -7.14 -11.12 -5.26
C ALA A 141 -8.25 -11.42 -4.24
N THR A 142 -8.27 -12.65 -3.71
CA THR A 142 -9.21 -13.05 -2.65
C THR A 142 -8.88 -12.34 -1.35
N SER A 143 -9.85 -11.62 -0.76
CA SER A 143 -9.67 -10.93 0.50
C SER A 143 -9.41 -11.89 1.67
N PHE A 144 -8.81 -11.39 2.76
CA PHE A 144 -8.65 -12.18 3.99
C PHE A 144 -9.99 -12.67 4.54
N ALA A 145 -11.02 -11.82 4.51
CA ALA A 145 -12.35 -12.19 4.99
C ALA A 145 -12.96 -13.34 4.18
N ASP A 146 -12.78 -13.35 2.86
CA ASP A 146 -13.23 -14.45 2.01
C ASP A 146 -12.51 -15.76 2.33
N ARG A 147 -11.18 -15.70 2.51
CA ARG A 147 -10.38 -16.87 2.91
C ARG A 147 -10.80 -17.42 4.26
N VAL A 148 -11.12 -16.55 5.21
CA VAL A 148 -11.61 -16.99 6.53
C VAL A 148 -13.00 -17.60 6.44
N GLU A 149 -13.92 -17.02 5.62
CA GLU A 149 -15.27 -17.53 5.43
C GLU A 149 -15.28 -18.98 4.89
N THR A 150 -14.30 -19.37 4.08
CA THR A 150 -14.17 -20.76 3.63
C THR A 150 -13.89 -21.75 4.76
N ARG A 151 -13.26 -21.29 5.84
CA ARG A 151 -12.90 -22.11 7.02
C ARG A 151 -13.91 -21.99 8.16
N ILE A 152 -14.42 -20.79 8.38
CA ILE A 152 -15.33 -20.46 9.48
C ILE A 152 -16.62 -19.96 8.89
N LYS A 153 -17.61 -20.87 8.74
CA LYS A 153 -18.93 -20.52 8.25
C LYS A 153 -19.54 -19.40 9.09
N ASN A 154 -20.21 -18.46 8.41
CA ASN A 154 -20.83 -17.27 9.01
C ASN A 154 -19.84 -16.27 9.65
N TYR A 155 -18.55 -16.28 9.27
CA TYR A 155 -17.58 -15.33 9.80
C TYR A 155 -18.01 -13.88 9.58
N ARG A 156 -18.51 -13.55 8.39
CA ARG A 156 -18.99 -12.19 8.05
C ARG A 156 -20.29 -11.83 8.77
N ALA A 157 -21.20 -12.78 8.95
CA ALA A 157 -22.46 -12.56 9.66
C ALA A 157 -22.25 -12.40 11.17
N GLN A 158 -21.29 -13.14 11.73
CA GLN A 158 -20.93 -13.12 13.15
C GLN A 158 -19.41 -12.96 13.34
N PRO A 159 -18.85 -11.80 12.98
CA PRO A 159 -17.43 -11.54 13.18
C PRO A 159 -17.07 -11.56 14.69
N PRO A 160 -15.80 -11.75 15.05
CA PRO A 160 -15.37 -11.88 16.46
C PRO A 160 -15.88 -10.77 17.38
N ASN A 161 -15.97 -9.54 16.89
CA ASN A 161 -16.46 -8.38 17.65
C ASN A 161 -17.98 -8.42 17.94
N LYS A 162 -18.75 -9.27 17.24
CA LYS A 162 -20.19 -9.49 17.47
C LYS A 162 -20.49 -10.78 18.21
N ARG A 163 -19.51 -11.66 18.37
CA ARG A 163 -19.68 -12.92 19.09
C ARG A 163 -19.72 -12.67 20.58
N ARG A 164 -20.75 -13.21 21.25
CA ARG A 164 -20.79 -13.19 22.69
C ARG A 164 -19.82 -14.24 23.26
N VAL A 165 -19.02 -13.87 24.23
CA VAL A 165 -18.12 -14.78 24.94
C VAL A 165 -18.86 -15.61 26.00
N ALA A 166 -20.01 -15.11 26.48
CA ALA A 166 -20.89 -15.80 27.42
C ALA A 166 -22.35 -15.55 27.05
N ASP A 167 -23.24 -16.45 27.48
CA ASP A 167 -24.70 -16.28 27.42
C ASP A 167 -25.22 -15.34 28.52
N ALA A 168 -26.54 -15.16 28.60
CA ALA A 168 -27.15 -14.29 29.59
C ALA A 168 -27.00 -14.77 31.04
N SER A 169 -26.65 -16.04 31.26
CA SER A 169 -26.38 -16.62 32.57
C SER A 169 -24.92 -16.55 32.98
N GLY A 170 -24.05 -16.01 32.10
CA GLY A 170 -22.61 -15.96 32.31
C GLY A 170 -21.87 -17.23 31.90
N LYS A 171 -22.55 -18.22 31.32
CA LYS A 171 -21.91 -19.45 30.85
C LYS A 171 -21.15 -19.17 29.54
N PRO A 172 -19.88 -19.60 29.40
CA PRO A 172 -19.13 -19.45 28.17
C PRO A 172 -19.85 -20.06 26.96
N THR A 173 -19.89 -19.33 25.83
CA THR A 173 -20.48 -19.80 24.57
C THR A 173 -19.58 -20.82 23.85
N ALA A 174 -18.29 -20.83 24.14
CA ALA A 174 -17.32 -21.83 23.64
C ALA A 174 -17.01 -22.86 24.73
N ASP A 175 -17.12 -24.15 24.37
CA ASP A 175 -16.69 -25.23 25.24
C ASP A 175 -15.18 -25.44 25.13
N LEU A 176 -14.46 -25.00 26.15
CA LEU A 176 -12.99 -25.15 26.25
C LEU A 176 -12.57 -26.40 27.05
N SER A 177 -13.52 -27.22 27.51
CA SER A 177 -13.24 -28.37 28.37
C SER A 177 -12.24 -29.34 27.76
N LYS A 178 -12.33 -29.56 26.44
CA LYS A 178 -11.40 -30.40 25.70
C LYS A 178 -9.97 -29.89 25.79
N ILE A 179 -9.76 -28.61 25.55
CA ILE A 179 -8.43 -27.98 25.60
C ILE A 179 -7.85 -28.04 27.02
N PHE A 180 -8.68 -27.69 28.01
CA PHE A 180 -8.24 -27.78 29.42
C PHE A 180 -7.90 -29.20 29.85
N ASN A 181 -8.61 -30.22 29.38
CA ASN A 181 -8.31 -31.61 29.67
C ASN A 181 -7.01 -32.10 29.00
N GLU A 182 -6.74 -31.61 27.75
CA GLU A 182 -5.50 -31.97 27.05
C GLU A 182 -4.24 -31.35 27.67
N VAL A 183 -4.35 -30.17 28.30
CA VAL A 183 -3.21 -29.49 28.94
C VAL A 183 -3.15 -29.69 30.47
N ARG A 184 -4.08 -30.43 31.04
CA ARG A 184 -4.09 -30.75 32.48
C ARG A 184 -2.94 -31.70 32.79
N MET A 185 -1.92 -31.19 33.46
CA MET A 185 -0.89 -32.04 34.01
C MET A 185 -1.50 -32.91 35.12
N THR A 186 -1.39 -34.21 34.97
CA THR A 186 -1.73 -35.21 36.01
C THR A 186 -0.68 -35.24 37.10
#